data_f9cc94f9cea7aeb5453d6c257b070ed7
#
_entry.id   f9cc94f9cea7aeb5453d6c257b070ed7
#
_cell.length_a   1.000
_cell.length_b   1.000
_cell.length_c   1.000
_cell.angle_alpha   90.00
_cell.angle_beta   90.00
_cell.angle_gamma   90.00
#
_symmetry.space_group_name_H-M   'P 1'
#
loop_
_entity.id
_entity.type
_entity.pdbx_description
1 polymer ?
#
loop_
_entity_poly.entity_id
_entity_poly.type
_entity_poly.pdbx_seq_one_letter_code
_entity_poly.pdbx_strand_id
1 'polypeptide(L)'
;MKTTTPRIPSGFSEYLPGDQIEFNRLRDIIRETYERYGYAPLDTPDIELSEVLLAKGGGETEKQIYRFERGKNDLSLRFDLTVPLARYVAEHEGQLVFPFRRYQIGKVHRAERAQAGRFREFYQCDIDVIGSESVAADAEFPAVINDIFEQFAFGEFTIHINNRLVLNGFFAGIGLADVSADVLRVVDKIEKISRQDFMAELHELDLSEKQVLQVVAFTEISGSNDEILSQLESMKNEIDSDDFALGTAKLRELLAMLRNMGLPERRIQLDLRIARGLDYYTGVVYETTLDDYPEVGSVCSGGRYDNLAENYTRTRLPGVGVSIGLSRLFYKLREAGVVSSHRQTLARCMVAAFDDAQFGEALQIAAELRRAGVATILNTESVPLKKKLRYADRLGIPLVVLIGEEEVRGRFATVKDMITGENKTIPRQQLVEELQR
;
A
#
# COMPACT_ATOMS: atom_id res chain seq x y z
N MET A 1 -11.27 -43.10 6.09
CA MET A 1 -10.20 -42.14 6.44
C MET A 1 -10.83 -40.99 7.23
N LYS A 2 -10.18 -40.57 8.32
CA LYS A 2 -10.65 -39.41 9.09
C LYS A 2 -10.24 -38.13 8.29
N THR A 3 -11.21 -37.37 7.84
CA THR A 3 -10.95 -36.12 7.10
C THR A 3 -10.60 -34.98 8.08
N THR A 4 -9.62 -34.18 7.74
CA THR A 4 -9.31 -32.97 8.49
C THR A 4 -10.20 -31.84 8.01
N THR A 5 -10.78 -31.04 8.93
CA THR A 5 -11.56 -29.87 8.58
C THR A 5 -10.64 -28.80 7.99
N PRO A 6 -10.82 -28.38 6.72
CA PRO A 6 -10.00 -27.34 6.12
C PRO A 6 -10.37 -25.99 6.72
N ARG A 7 -9.38 -25.32 7.32
CA ARG A 7 -9.53 -23.97 7.91
C ARG A 7 -8.19 -23.26 7.99
N ILE A 8 -8.21 -21.94 7.89
CA ILE A 8 -7.06 -21.06 8.10
C ILE A 8 -7.05 -20.52 9.54
N PRO A 9 -5.89 -20.11 10.07
CA PRO A 9 -5.81 -19.43 11.37
C PRO A 9 -6.58 -18.10 11.37
N SER A 10 -7.10 -17.71 12.52
CA SER A 10 -7.77 -16.41 12.66
C SER A 10 -6.81 -15.25 12.41
N GLY A 11 -7.26 -14.26 11.63
CA GLY A 11 -6.45 -13.09 11.26
C GLY A 11 -5.56 -13.29 10.04
N PHE A 12 -5.61 -14.46 9.41
CA PHE A 12 -5.02 -14.70 8.10
C PHE A 12 -6.10 -14.66 7.03
N SER A 13 -5.76 -14.26 5.82
CA SER A 13 -6.71 -14.15 4.72
C SER A 13 -6.22 -14.87 3.48
N GLU A 14 -7.17 -15.41 2.73
CA GLU A 14 -6.98 -15.93 1.38
C GLU A 14 -8.13 -15.44 0.51
N TYR A 15 -7.87 -15.30 -0.79
CA TYR A 15 -8.84 -14.79 -1.74
C TYR A 15 -9.22 -15.86 -2.75
N LEU A 16 -10.49 -15.84 -3.17
CA LEU A 16 -10.92 -16.60 -4.33
C LEU A 16 -10.31 -15.99 -5.61
N PRO A 17 -10.22 -16.76 -6.72
CA PRO A 17 -9.53 -16.32 -7.93
C PRO A 17 -9.93 -14.93 -8.43
N GLY A 18 -11.20 -14.58 -8.42
CA GLY A 18 -11.67 -13.26 -8.86
C GLY A 18 -11.11 -12.13 -8.01
N ASP A 19 -11.21 -12.25 -6.69
CA ASP A 19 -10.68 -11.27 -5.75
C ASP A 19 -9.14 -11.19 -5.84
N GLN A 20 -8.48 -12.34 -6.04
CA GLN A 20 -7.02 -12.38 -6.18
C GLN A 20 -6.55 -11.67 -7.46
N ILE A 21 -7.32 -11.75 -8.55
CA ILE A 21 -7.05 -11.02 -9.80
C ILE A 21 -7.07 -9.51 -9.53
N GLU A 22 -8.09 -9.01 -8.84
CA GLU A 22 -8.19 -7.58 -8.50
C GLU A 22 -7.12 -7.14 -7.52
N PHE A 23 -6.82 -7.95 -6.51
CA PHE A 23 -5.70 -7.68 -5.61
C PHE A 23 -4.38 -7.55 -6.35
N ASN A 24 -4.10 -8.46 -7.29
CA ASN A 24 -2.90 -8.42 -8.11
C ASN A 24 -2.88 -7.18 -9.02
N ARG A 25 -4.03 -6.78 -9.61
CA ARG A 25 -4.12 -5.56 -10.42
C ARG A 25 -3.69 -4.32 -9.62
N LEU A 26 -4.20 -4.17 -8.40
CA LEU A 26 -3.79 -3.04 -7.54
C LEU A 26 -2.31 -3.10 -7.17
N ARG A 27 -1.81 -4.28 -6.83
CA ARG A 27 -0.39 -4.51 -6.55
C ARG A 27 0.50 -4.15 -7.75
N ASP A 28 0.08 -4.51 -8.96
CA ASP A 28 0.84 -4.25 -10.18
C ASP A 28 0.85 -2.74 -10.52
N ILE A 29 -0.26 -2.02 -10.31
CA ILE A 29 -0.30 -0.55 -10.43
C ILE A 29 0.72 0.10 -9.47
N ILE A 30 0.77 -0.34 -8.22
CA ILE A 30 1.74 0.15 -7.24
C ILE A 30 3.16 -0.11 -7.72
N ARG A 31 3.48 -1.36 -8.08
CA ARG A 31 4.81 -1.78 -8.55
C ARG A 31 5.25 -0.97 -9.77
N GLU A 32 4.40 -0.87 -10.79
CA GLU A 32 4.72 -0.15 -12.03
C GLU A 32 4.91 1.34 -11.80
N THR A 33 4.18 1.93 -10.84
CA THR A 33 4.38 3.32 -10.46
C THR A 33 5.73 3.49 -9.76
N TYR A 34 6.08 2.64 -8.78
CA TYR A 34 7.37 2.69 -8.12
C TYR A 34 8.54 2.56 -9.12
N GLU A 35 8.44 1.63 -10.08
CA GLU A 35 9.44 1.45 -11.13
C GLU A 35 9.55 2.67 -12.06
N ARG A 36 8.43 3.36 -12.38
CA ARG A 36 8.47 4.63 -13.16
C ARG A 36 9.20 5.75 -12.44
N TYR A 37 9.15 5.78 -11.11
CA TYR A 37 9.91 6.73 -10.28
C TYR A 37 11.36 6.28 -10.03
N GLY A 38 11.80 5.18 -10.64
CA GLY A 38 13.17 4.69 -10.58
C GLY A 38 13.54 3.97 -9.28
N TYR A 39 12.56 3.47 -8.54
CA TYR A 39 12.82 2.64 -7.36
C TYR A 39 13.22 1.22 -7.78
N ALA A 40 14.30 0.71 -7.19
CA ALA A 40 14.77 -0.65 -7.42
C ALA A 40 14.04 -1.68 -6.55
N PRO A 41 13.72 -2.87 -7.07
CA PRO A 41 13.13 -3.93 -6.27
C PRO A 41 14.09 -4.45 -5.21
N LEU A 42 13.58 -4.69 -4.01
CA LEU A 42 14.27 -5.36 -2.92
C LEU A 42 13.33 -6.40 -2.31
N ASP A 43 13.87 -7.52 -1.88
CA ASP A 43 13.15 -8.47 -1.03
C ASP A 43 14.08 -8.95 0.09
N THR A 44 13.62 -8.82 1.32
CA THR A 44 14.30 -9.30 2.52
C THR A 44 13.60 -10.57 3.03
N PRO A 45 14.28 -11.44 3.77
CA PRO A 45 13.66 -12.64 4.30
C PRO A 45 12.41 -12.37 5.16
N ASP A 46 11.41 -13.24 5.08
CA ASP A 46 10.25 -13.20 6.00
C ASP A 46 10.65 -13.54 7.43
N ILE A 47 11.71 -14.35 7.59
CA ILE A 47 12.26 -14.77 8.86
C ILE A 47 13.60 -14.08 9.08
N GLU A 48 13.69 -13.32 10.16
CA GLU A 48 14.89 -12.63 10.59
C GLU A 48 15.38 -13.17 11.95
N LEU A 49 16.62 -12.87 12.31
CA LEU A 49 17.08 -13.08 13.67
C LEU A 49 16.32 -12.17 14.63
N SER A 50 15.84 -12.70 15.76
CA SER A 50 15.08 -11.91 16.73
C SER A 50 15.84 -10.70 17.23
N GLU A 51 17.16 -10.79 17.40
CA GLU A 51 18.02 -9.68 17.81
C GLU A 51 18.00 -8.51 16.80
N VAL A 52 17.81 -8.79 15.51
CA VAL A 52 17.68 -7.76 14.47
C VAL A 52 16.36 -7.00 14.64
N LEU A 53 15.24 -7.72 14.72
CA LEU A 53 13.93 -7.07 14.81
C LEU A 53 13.71 -6.35 16.15
N LEU A 54 14.41 -6.80 17.21
CA LEU A 54 14.35 -6.25 18.55
C LEU A 54 15.45 -5.21 18.84
N ALA A 55 16.35 -4.95 17.89
CA ALA A 55 17.49 -4.03 18.08
C ALA A 55 17.08 -2.62 18.55
N LYS A 56 15.91 -2.15 18.14
CA LYS A 56 15.31 -0.89 18.61
C LYS A 56 14.39 -1.09 19.84
N GLY A 57 14.57 -2.18 20.55
CA GLY A 57 13.81 -2.77 21.64
C GLY A 57 12.93 -1.86 22.48
N GLY A 58 11.84 -2.46 22.97
CA GLY A 58 10.94 -1.91 23.98
C GLY A 58 9.54 -1.64 23.45
N GLY A 59 8.58 -1.84 24.32
CA GLY A 59 7.20 -1.41 24.13
C GLY A 59 6.25 -2.45 23.52
N GLU A 60 5.19 -1.96 22.90
CA GLU A 60 4.12 -2.80 22.34
C GLU A 60 4.56 -3.61 21.11
N THR A 61 5.54 -3.13 20.34
CA THR A 61 6.04 -3.79 19.13
C THR A 61 6.61 -5.18 19.44
N GLU A 62 7.34 -5.33 20.54
CA GLU A 62 7.89 -6.64 20.95
C GLU A 62 6.80 -7.68 21.21
N LYS A 63 5.66 -7.26 21.76
CA LYS A 63 4.51 -8.14 22.03
C LYS A 63 3.78 -8.58 20.77
N GLN A 64 3.99 -7.87 19.66
CA GLN A 64 3.35 -8.12 18.36
C GLN A 64 4.21 -8.99 17.43
N ILE A 65 5.45 -9.30 17.79
CA ILE A 65 6.35 -10.09 16.97
C ILE A 65 6.07 -11.58 17.17
N TYR A 66 5.91 -12.33 16.07
CA TYR A 66 5.92 -13.79 16.09
C TYR A 66 7.36 -14.28 16.25
N ARG A 67 7.69 -14.82 17.42
CA ARG A 67 9.00 -15.34 17.78
C ARG A 67 8.98 -16.85 18.00
N PHE A 68 10.02 -17.55 17.54
CA PHE A 68 10.15 -18.99 17.67
C PHE A 68 11.60 -19.42 17.62
N GLU A 69 11.90 -20.59 18.21
CA GLU A 69 13.24 -21.16 18.20
C GLU A 69 13.33 -22.30 17.17
N ARG A 70 14.44 -22.35 16.45
CA ARG A 70 14.79 -23.47 15.58
C ARG A 70 16.26 -23.84 15.74
N GLY A 71 16.52 -24.97 16.36
CA GLY A 71 17.88 -25.38 16.75
C GLY A 71 18.45 -24.43 17.80
N LYS A 72 19.54 -23.74 17.45
CA LYS A 72 20.18 -22.74 18.32
C LYS A 72 19.78 -21.29 17.95
N ASN A 73 18.96 -21.11 16.93
CA ASN A 73 18.59 -19.80 16.43
C ASN A 73 17.27 -19.35 17.05
N ASP A 74 17.29 -18.13 17.55
CA ASP A 74 16.12 -17.37 17.97
C ASP A 74 15.66 -16.52 16.78
N LEU A 75 14.49 -16.83 16.25
CA LEU A 75 13.98 -16.34 14.98
C LEU A 75 12.64 -15.64 15.19
N SER A 76 12.35 -14.69 14.31
CA SER A 76 11.09 -13.97 14.31
C SER A 76 10.60 -13.73 12.89
N LEU A 77 9.28 -13.67 12.71
CA LEU A 77 8.68 -13.17 11.48
C LEU A 77 8.76 -11.65 11.44
N ARG A 78 9.13 -11.08 10.30
CA ARG A 78 9.19 -9.62 10.11
C ARG A 78 7.82 -8.99 10.35
N PHE A 79 7.78 -7.91 11.11
CA PHE A 79 6.54 -7.19 11.46
C PHE A 79 6.34 -5.91 10.62
N ASP A 80 7.37 -5.46 9.93
CA ASP A 80 7.41 -4.40 8.92
C ASP A 80 8.48 -4.73 7.86
N LEU A 81 8.63 -3.84 6.87
CA LEU A 81 9.67 -3.95 5.84
C LEU A 81 10.81 -2.94 6.04
N THR A 82 10.70 -2.05 7.04
CA THR A 82 11.63 -0.94 7.29
C THR A 82 12.80 -1.36 8.18
N VAL A 83 12.55 -2.15 9.24
CA VAL A 83 13.62 -2.68 10.11
C VAL A 83 14.52 -3.65 9.34
N PRO A 84 14.00 -4.62 8.56
CA PRO A 84 14.83 -5.43 7.67
C PRO A 84 15.60 -4.61 6.63
N LEU A 85 15.02 -3.52 6.10
CA LEU A 85 15.73 -2.60 5.21
C LEU A 85 16.94 -1.96 5.90
N ALA A 86 16.78 -1.46 7.13
CA ALA A 86 17.86 -0.83 7.87
C ALA A 86 19.04 -1.79 8.08
N ARG A 87 18.75 -3.04 8.45
CA ARG A 87 19.78 -4.11 8.55
C ARG A 87 20.43 -4.36 7.18
N TYR A 88 19.63 -4.51 6.11
CA TYR A 88 20.13 -4.77 4.76
C TYR A 88 21.05 -3.66 4.26
N VAL A 89 20.66 -2.40 4.44
CA VAL A 89 21.47 -1.25 4.02
C VAL A 89 22.78 -1.19 4.79
N ALA A 90 22.76 -1.45 6.09
CA ALA A 90 23.97 -1.49 6.91
C ALA A 90 24.91 -2.64 6.51
N GLU A 91 24.39 -3.82 6.21
CA GLU A 91 25.16 -4.99 5.78
C GLU A 91 25.82 -4.78 4.41
N HIS A 92 25.12 -4.09 3.50
CA HIS A 92 25.55 -3.91 2.11
C HIS A 92 26.01 -2.48 1.79
N GLU A 93 26.28 -1.63 2.77
CA GLU A 93 26.63 -0.22 2.63
C GLU A 93 27.70 0.02 1.56
N GLY A 94 28.75 -0.79 1.54
CA GLY A 94 29.86 -0.68 0.57
C GLY A 94 29.53 -1.13 -0.84
N GLN A 95 28.34 -1.71 -1.09
CA GLN A 95 27.90 -2.20 -2.41
C GLN A 95 26.74 -1.36 -2.96
N LEU A 96 26.05 -0.59 -2.12
CA LEU A 96 24.91 0.24 -2.49
C LEU A 96 25.38 1.62 -2.98
N VAL A 97 24.62 2.18 -3.92
CA VAL A 97 24.81 3.56 -4.39
C VAL A 97 23.79 4.45 -3.69
N PHE A 98 24.27 5.51 -3.04
CA PHE A 98 23.41 6.46 -2.34
C PHE A 98 23.21 7.75 -3.14
N PRO A 99 22.02 8.39 -3.07
CA PRO A 99 20.84 7.94 -2.33
C PRO A 99 20.27 6.62 -2.89
N PHE A 100 20.07 5.65 -2.00
CA PHE A 100 19.51 4.35 -2.36
C PHE A 100 17.99 4.41 -2.39
N ARG A 101 17.41 4.15 -3.56
CA ARG A 101 15.98 4.15 -3.84
C ARG A 101 15.49 2.73 -3.99
N ARG A 102 14.64 2.26 -3.10
CA ARG A 102 14.12 0.88 -3.15
C ARG A 102 12.63 0.83 -3.03
N TYR A 103 12.02 -0.22 -3.56
CA TYR A 103 10.68 -0.64 -3.17
C TYR A 103 10.68 -2.10 -2.73
N GLN A 104 9.73 -2.44 -1.86
CA GLN A 104 9.45 -3.83 -1.48
C GLN A 104 7.95 -4.00 -1.32
N ILE A 105 7.40 -5.05 -1.97
CA ILE A 105 6.01 -5.47 -1.83
C ILE A 105 6.03 -6.84 -1.21
N GLY A 106 5.69 -6.96 0.05
CA GLY A 106 5.83 -8.20 0.79
C GLY A 106 4.84 -8.35 1.93
N LYS A 107 4.75 -9.57 2.45
CA LYS A 107 3.96 -9.86 3.62
C LYS A 107 4.73 -9.49 4.89
N VAL A 108 3.97 -9.00 5.87
CA VAL A 108 4.45 -8.76 7.24
C VAL A 108 3.50 -9.42 8.22
N HIS A 109 3.98 -9.69 9.44
CA HIS A 109 3.28 -10.50 10.40
C HIS A 109 3.19 -9.79 11.75
N ARG A 110 1.96 -9.64 12.29
CA ARG A 110 1.74 -9.01 13.59
C ARG A 110 0.81 -9.86 14.45
N ALA A 111 1.26 -10.23 15.64
CA ALA A 111 0.50 -11.03 16.59
C ALA A 111 -0.60 -10.22 17.31
N GLU A 112 -1.17 -9.23 16.66
CA GLU A 112 -2.26 -8.40 17.16
C GLU A 112 -3.59 -9.18 17.25
N ARG A 113 -4.53 -8.63 18.01
CA ARG A 113 -5.90 -9.14 18.01
C ARG A 113 -6.53 -8.88 16.65
N ALA A 114 -6.94 -9.97 15.98
CA ALA A 114 -7.61 -9.89 14.69
C ALA A 114 -8.92 -9.09 14.78
N GLN A 115 -9.10 -8.14 13.87
CA GLN A 115 -10.31 -7.31 13.73
C GLN A 115 -10.61 -7.10 12.24
N ALA A 116 -11.79 -6.60 11.91
CA ALA A 116 -12.15 -6.24 10.53
C ALA A 116 -11.13 -5.25 9.94
N GLY A 117 -10.46 -5.65 8.86
CA GLY A 117 -9.39 -4.86 8.23
C GLY A 117 -8.04 -4.84 8.97
N ARG A 118 -7.89 -5.57 10.09
CA ARG A 118 -6.61 -5.80 10.77
C ARG A 118 -6.26 -7.28 10.75
N PHE A 119 -5.27 -7.61 9.96
CA PHE A 119 -4.81 -8.98 9.75
C PHE A 119 -3.52 -9.24 10.51
N ARG A 120 -3.27 -10.52 10.81
CA ARG A 120 -2.02 -11.00 11.40
C ARG A 120 -0.94 -11.27 10.35
N GLU A 121 -1.35 -11.44 9.10
CA GLU A 121 -0.51 -11.50 7.92
C GLU A 121 -1.12 -10.59 6.86
N PHE A 122 -0.36 -9.62 6.34
CA PHE A 122 -0.87 -8.65 5.37
C PHE A 122 0.26 -8.09 4.48
N TYR A 123 -0.11 -7.62 3.29
CA TYR A 123 0.82 -7.00 2.36
C TYR A 123 1.04 -5.53 2.69
N GLN A 124 2.31 -5.15 2.80
CA GLN A 124 2.79 -3.79 2.73
C GLN A 124 3.47 -3.55 1.37
N CYS A 125 3.29 -2.35 0.83
CA CYS A 125 3.94 -1.91 -0.39
C CYS A 125 4.74 -0.66 -0.02
N ASP A 126 6.01 -0.85 0.26
CA ASP A 126 6.90 0.17 0.81
C ASP A 126 7.84 0.71 -0.26
N ILE A 127 8.06 2.03 -0.23
CA ILE A 127 9.14 2.69 -0.95
C ILE A 127 9.94 3.55 0.01
N ASP A 128 11.27 3.61 -0.19
CA ASP A 128 12.16 4.40 0.62
C ASP A 128 13.31 5.00 -0.19
N VAL A 129 13.78 6.15 0.25
CA VAL A 129 15.02 6.79 -0.16
C VAL A 129 15.95 6.87 1.06
N ILE A 130 17.10 6.22 0.98
CA ILE A 130 18.09 6.17 2.06
C ILE A 130 19.33 6.99 1.67
N GLY A 131 19.87 7.77 2.60
CA GLY A 131 21.07 8.57 2.39
C GLY A 131 20.79 9.94 1.78
N SER A 132 19.59 10.51 1.94
CA SER A 132 19.24 11.85 1.51
C SER A 132 18.60 12.66 2.62
N GLU A 133 19.11 13.88 2.86
CA GLU A 133 18.52 14.88 3.76
C GLU A 133 17.64 15.90 3.03
N SER A 134 17.58 15.83 1.71
CA SER A 134 16.90 16.81 0.87
C SER A 134 15.38 16.76 1.03
N VAL A 135 14.74 17.91 1.15
CA VAL A 135 13.28 18.08 1.10
C VAL A 135 12.72 17.63 -0.27
N ALA A 136 13.53 17.65 -1.33
CA ALA A 136 13.12 17.11 -2.63
C ALA A 136 12.86 15.60 -2.58
N ALA A 137 13.61 14.85 -1.75
CA ALA A 137 13.32 13.45 -1.51
C ALA A 137 11.98 13.28 -0.75
N ASP A 138 11.67 14.18 0.18
CA ASP A 138 10.39 14.18 0.88
C ASP A 138 9.23 14.46 -0.08
N ALA A 139 9.40 15.43 -1.01
CA ALA A 139 8.34 15.83 -1.95
C ALA A 139 7.95 14.74 -2.96
N GLU A 140 8.81 13.78 -3.20
CA GLU A 140 8.53 12.71 -4.17
C GLU A 140 7.42 11.76 -3.70
N PHE A 141 7.30 11.52 -2.39
CA PHE A 141 6.32 10.55 -1.87
C PHE A 141 4.86 10.96 -2.08
N PRO A 142 4.43 12.21 -1.79
CA PRO A 142 3.10 12.65 -2.16
C PRO A 142 2.80 12.55 -3.66
N ALA A 143 3.80 12.79 -4.53
CA ALA A 143 3.64 12.63 -5.98
C ALA A 143 3.41 11.17 -6.37
N VAL A 144 4.21 10.24 -5.83
CA VAL A 144 4.02 8.79 -6.05
C VAL A 144 2.66 8.32 -5.55
N ILE A 145 2.24 8.78 -4.36
CA ILE A 145 0.93 8.44 -3.79
C ILE A 145 -0.18 8.94 -4.71
N ASN A 146 -0.11 10.20 -5.14
CA ASN A 146 -1.09 10.76 -6.07
C ASN A 146 -1.23 9.92 -7.33
N ASP A 147 -0.12 9.57 -7.97
CA ASP A 147 -0.11 8.81 -9.21
C ASP A 147 -0.68 7.39 -9.07
N ILE A 148 -0.51 6.77 -7.90
CA ILE A 148 -1.08 5.46 -7.60
C ILE A 148 -2.60 5.58 -7.39
N PHE A 149 -3.03 6.51 -6.54
CA PHE A 149 -4.43 6.62 -6.18
C PHE A 149 -5.31 7.16 -7.31
N GLU A 150 -4.78 8.02 -8.18
CA GLU A 150 -5.45 8.42 -9.43
C GLU A 150 -5.68 7.19 -10.36
N GLN A 151 -4.70 6.28 -10.46
CA GLN A 151 -4.85 5.04 -11.26
C GLN A 151 -5.80 4.03 -10.62
N PHE A 152 -5.92 4.01 -9.29
CA PHE A 152 -6.91 3.18 -8.60
C PHE A 152 -8.34 3.62 -8.93
N ALA A 153 -8.56 4.92 -9.12
CA ALA A 153 -9.85 5.51 -9.44
C ALA A 153 -10.95 5.17 -8.41
N PHE A 154 -10.59 5.20 -7.12
CA PHE A 154 -11.52 4.89 -6.02
C PHE A 154 -12.27 6.12 -5.48
N GLY A 155 -12.21 7.26 -6.16
CA GLY A 155 -12.81 8.51 -5.73
C GLY A 155 -11.79 9.53 -5.24
N GLU A 156 -12.24 10.47 -4.42
CA GLU A 156 -11.39 11.54 -3.88
C GLU A 156 -10.56 11.02 -2.69
N PHE A 157 -9.37 11.58 -2.55
CA PHE A 157 -8.44 11.26 -1.47
C PHE A 157 -7.63 12.50 -1.07
N THR A 158 -7.17 12.55 0.16
CA THR A 158 -6.34 13.61 0.70
C THR A 158 -5.05 13.04 1.30
N ILE A 159 -3.93 13.65 0.95
CA ILE A 159 -2.61 13.38 1.52
C ILE A 159 -2.36 14.44 2.60
N HIS A 160 -2.50 14.04 3.84
CA HIS A 160 -2.22 14.86 4.98
C HIS A 160 -0.73 14.88 5.27
N ILE A 161 -0.19 16.04 5.58
CA ILE A 161 1.25 16.27 5.79
C ILE A 161 1.48 17.04 7.07
N ASN A 162 2.45 16.60 7.87
CA ASN A 162 2.96 17.34 9.02
C ASN A 162 4.49 17.19 9.09
N ASN A 163 5.09 17.79 10.11
CA ASN A 163 6.51 17.63 10.40
C ASN A 163 6.75 17.50 11.90
N ARG A 164 7.47 16.45 12.30
CA ARG A 164 7.80 16.18 13.72
C ARG A 164 8.57 17.33 14.38
N LEU A 165 9.40 18.04 13.62
CA LEU A 165 10.12 19.20 14.14
C LEU A 165 9.15 20.32 14.57
N VAL A 166 8.04 20.52 13.81
CA VAL A 166 7.01 21.50 14.19
C VAL A 166 6.35 21.10 15.50
N LEU A 167 5.94 19.83 15.63
CA LEU A 167 5.30 19.33 16.85
C LEU A 167 6.23 19.39 18.07
N ASN A 168 7.41 18.79 17.94
CA ASN A 168 8.37 18.73 19.02
C ASN A 168 8.87 20.13 19.42
N GLY A 169 9.13 20.98 18.42
CA GLY A 169 9.56 22.37 18.66
C GLY A 169 8.47 23.21 19.33
N PHE A 170 7.20 23.02 18.96
CA PHE A 170 6.09 23.66 19.63
C PHE A 170 5.99 23.21 21.09
N PHE A 171 6.03 21.91 21.37
CA PHE A 171 5.95 21.40 22.74
C PHE A 171 7.14 21.85 23.57
N ALA A 172 8.34 21.86 23.03
CA ALA A 172 9.52 22.37 23.72
C ALA A 172 9.38 23.87 24.05
N GLY A 173 8.90 24.68 23.08
CA GLY A 173 8.71 26.12 23.26
C GLY A 173 7.65 26.52 24.30
N ILE A 174 6.69 25.63 24.59
CA ILE A 174 5.71 25.84 25.68
C ILE A 174 6.08 25.09 26.97
N GLY A 175 7.34 24.56 27.06
CA GLY A 175 7.87 23.91 28.26
C GLY A 175 7.40 22.47 28.46
N LEU A 176 7.09 21.74 27.38
CA LEU A 176 6.64 20.33 27.41
C LEU A 176 7.67 19.37 26.81
N ALA A 177 8.96 19.76 26.71
CA ALA A 177 10.01 18.94 26.08
C ALA A 177 10.09 17.53 26.70
N ASP A 178 10.07 17.44 28.02
CA ASP A 178 10.24 16.19 28.78
C ASP A 178 9.07 15.21 28.62
N VAL A 179 7.87 15.72 28.30
CA VAL A 179 6.63 14.94 28.17
C VAL A 179 6.10 14.91 26.73
N SER A 180 6.87 15.42 25.78
CA SER A 180 6.45 15.57 24.37
C SER A 180 5.98 14.26 23.76
N ALA A 181 6.63 13.13 24.07
CA ALA A 181 6.23 11.81 23.60
C ALA A 181 4.85 11.37 24.10
N ASP A 182 4.51 11.70 25.35
CA ASP A 182 3.22 11.37 25.93
C ASP A 182 2.12 12.28 25.37
N VAL A 183 2.42 13.59 25.22
CA VAL A 183 1.51 14.54 24.55
C VAL A 183 1.22 14.10 23.11
N LEU A 184 2.23 13.66 22.35
CA LEU A 184 2.05 13.12 20.98
C LEU A 184 1.11 11.90 20.97
N ARG A 185 1.20 11.00 21.96
CA ARG A 185 0.29 9.84 22.06
C ARG A 185 -1.16 10.26 22.34
N VAL A 186 -1.36 11.34 23.08
CA VAL A 186 -2.71 11.90 23.31
C VAL A 186 -3.21 12.58 22.04
N VAL A 187 -2.39 13.36 21.35
CA VAL A 187 -2.74 13.99 20.07
C VAL A 187 -3.11 12.95 19.01
N ASP A 188 -2.46 11.78 18.96
CA ASP A 188 -2.81 10.68 18.03
C ASP A 188 -4.25 10.15 18.22
N LYS A 189 -4.86 10.40 19.35
CA LYS A 189 -6.23 9.95 19.62
C LYS A 189 -7.29 11.02 19.32
N ILE A 190 -6.90 12.25 18.96
CA ILE A 190 -7.79 13.41 18.87
C ILE A 190 -9.01 13.16 17.97
N GLU A 191 -8.87 12.39 16.89
CA GLU A 191 -9.98 12.06 16.00
C GLU A 191 -10.92 10.95 16.53
N LYS A 192 -10.53 10.28 17.62
CA LYS A 192 -11.26 9.12 18.17
C LYS A 192 -11.97 9.42 19.48
N ILE A 193 -11.66 10.55 20.10
CA ILE A 193 -12.19 10.94 21.40
C ILE A 193 -12.82 12.33 21.31
N SER A 194 -13.69 12.66 22.27
CA SER A 194 -14.27 14.00 22.33
C SER A 194 -13.22 15.04 22.72
N ARG A 195 -13.46 16.33 22.35
CA ARG A 195 -12.60 17.44 22.79
C ARG A 195 -12.44 17.48 24.31
N GLN A 196 -13.48 17.13 25.05
CA GLN A 196 -13.46 17.10 26.51
C GLN A 196 -12.55 15.98 27.03
N ASP A 197 -12.65 14.78 26.45
CA ASP A 197 -11.79 13.65 26.82
C ASP A 197 -10.34 13.93 26.43
N PHE A 198 -10.09 14.58 25.27
CA PHE A 198 -8.78 15.01 24.84
C PHE A 198 -8.12 15.94 25.87
N MET A 199 -8.83 16.96 26.33
CA MET A 199 -8.36 17.86 27.39
C MET A 199 -8.12 17.11 28.70
N ALA A 200 -9.00 16.17 29.07
CA ALA A 200 -8.85 15.36 30.27
C ALA A 200 -7.58 14.49 30.23
N GLU A 201 -7.31 13.80 29.10
CA GLU A 201 -6.08 13.02 28.92
C GLU A 201 -4.80 13.90 28.99
N LEU A 202 -4.86 15.14 28.48
CA LEU A 202 -3.74 16.10 28.62
C LEU A 202 -3.52 16.52 30.07
N HIS A 203 -4.59 16.70 30.85
CA HIS A 203 -4.47 17.00 32.29
C HIS A 203 -3.89 15.84 33.09
N GLU A 204 -4.12 14.58 32.69
CA GLU A 204 -3.49 13.40 33.30
C GLU A 204 -1.95 13.37 33.16
N LEU A 205 -1.38 14.19 32.26
CA LEU A 205 0.05 14.37 32.10
C LEU A 205 0.62 15.50 32.96
N ASP A 206 -0.09 15.97 34.00
CA ASP A 206 0.28 17.09 34.88
C ASP A 206 0.54 18.43 34.15
N LEU A 207 -0.08 18.64 32.98
CA LEU A 207 0.01 19.90 32.25
C LEU A 207 -0.85 20.98 32.95
N SER A 208 -0.30 22.20 32.99
CA SER A 208 -1.07 23.37 33.46
C SER A 208 -2.23 23.69 32.49
N GLU A 209 -3.28 24.31 32.98
CA GLU A 209 -4.44 24.75 32.16
C GLU A 209 -4.00 25.55 30.93
N LYS A 210 -3.00 26.44 31.11
CA LYS A 210 -2.44 27.23 30.01
C LYS A 210 -1.85 26.33 28.90
N GLN A 211 -1.06 25.32 29.28
CA GLN A 211 -0.43 24.39 28.32
C GLN A 211 -1.47 23.53 27.62
N VAL A 212 -2.46 23.02 28.36
CA VAL A 212 -3.58 22.26 27.75
C VAL A 212 -4.28 23.11 26.67
N LEU A 213 -4.64 24.36 27.00
CA LEU A 213 -5.29 25.26 26.05
C LEU A 213 -4.39 25.58 24.85
N GLN A 214 -3.07 25.72 25.04
CA GLN A 214 -2.12 25.93 23.95
C GLN A 214 -2.03 24.70 23.03
N VAL A 215 -1.98 23.47 23.57
CA VAL A 215 -1.98 22.23 22.77
C VAL A 215 -3.28 22.10 21.98
N VAL A 216 -4.43 22.33 22.62
CA VAL A 216 -5.74 22.30 21.95
C VAL A 216 -5.78 23.32 20.82
N ALA A 217 -5.43 24.58 21.09
CA ALA A 217 -5.45 25.64 20.07
C ALA A 217 -4.51 25.32 18.88
N PHE A 218 -3.35 24.74 19.17
CA PHE A 218 -2.41 24.32 18.12
C PHE A 218 -2.98 23.20 17.24
N THR A 219 -3.61 22.19 17.82
CA THR A 219 -4.22 21.08 17.08
C THR A 219 -5.50 21.48 16.33
N GLU A 220 -6.13 22.58 16.72
CA GLU A 220 -7.32 23.15 16.04
C GLU A 220 -6.96 24.11 14.89
N ILE A 221 -5.68 24.43 14.66
CA ILE A 221 -5.23 25.20 13.49
C ILE A 221 -5.67 24.48 12.21
N SER A 222 -6.44 25.16 11.39
CA SER A 222 -7.03 24.62 10.16
C SER A 222 -7.20 25.74 9.12
N GLY A 223 -7.50 25.35 7.89
CA GLY A 223 -7.67 26.26 6.76
C GLY A 223 -6.94 25.74 5.51
N SER A 224 -6.70 26.61 4.55
CA SER A 224 -5.83 26.32 3.41
C SER A 224 -4.38 26.12 3.86
N ASN A 225 -3.59 25.45 3.04
CA ASN A 225 -2.18 25.21 3.35
C ASN A 225 -1.40 26.52 3.59
N ASP A 226 -1.71 27.58 2.85
CA ASP A 226 -1.06 28.89 3.02
C ASP A 226 -1.50 29.60 4.31
N GLU A 227 -2.77 29.46 4.72
CA GLU A 227 -3.26 29.99 6.00
C GLU A 227 -2.59 29.28 7.18
N ILE A 228 -2.48 27.94 7.14
CA ILE A 228 -1.79 27.17 8.18
C ILE A 228 -0.32 27.57 8.27
N LEU A 229 0.40 27.66 7.14
CA LEU A 229 1.79 28.13 7.13
C LEU A 229 1.94 29.53 7.69
N SER A 230 1.03 30.44 7.35
CA SER A 230 1.06 31.82 7.84
C SER A 230 0.87 31.88 9.35
N GLN A 231 -0.03 31.04 9.91
CA GLN A 231 -0.22 30.91 11.34
C GLN A 231 1.04 30.36 12.03
N LEU A 232 1.63 29.26 11.51
CA LEU A 232 2.88 28.71 12.04
C LEU A 232 4.02 29.75 12.02
N GLU A 233 4.09 30.58 10.99
CA GLU A 233 5.11 31.63 10.90
C GLU A 233 4.90 32.75 11.90
N SER A 234 3.65 33.16 12.14
CA SER A 234 3.36 34.17 13.15
C SER A 234 3.77 33.69 14.55
N MET A 235 3.60 32.39 14.82
CA MET A 235 3.97 31.77 16.11
C MET A 235 5.49 31.69 16.35
N LYS A 236 6.35 31.81 15.33
CA LYS A 236 7.82 31.75 15.50
C LYS A 236 8.37 32.79 16.47
N ASN A 237 7.72 33.93 16.61
CA ASN A 237 8.14 34.97 17.54
C ASN A 237 7.76 34.65 19.01
N GLU A 238 6.80 33.76 19.21
CA GLU A 238 6.30 33.35 20.52
C GLU A 238 6.89 32.02 20.97
N ILE A 239 7.20 31.13 20.00
CA ILE A 239 7.78 29.81 20.21
C ILE A 239 9.30 29.92 19.99
N ASP A 240 10.04 30.01 21.07
CA ASP A 240 11.51 30.05 21.06
C ASP A 240 12.07 28.63 20.87
N SER A 241 12.06 28.17 19.59
CA SER A 241 12.54 26.83 19.22
C SER A 241 13.08 26.81 17.78
N ASP A 242 14.34 26.44 17.65
CA ASP A 242 14.98 26.25 16.35
C ASP A 242 14.29 25.12 15.54
N ASP A 243 13.88 24.06 16.20
CA ASP A 243 13.16 22.95 15.56
C ASP A 243 11.82 23.40 14.99
N PHE A 244 11.05 24.22 15.72
CA PHE A 244 9.81 24.79 15.23
C PHE A 244 10.01 25.62 13.97
N ALA A 245 11.02 26.49 14.01
CA ALA A 245 11.37 27.36 12.89
C ALA A 245 11.82 26.56 11.66
N LEU A 246 12.70 25.56 11.87
CA LEU A 246 13.22 24.66 10.83
C LEU A 246 12.10 23.81 10.23
N GLY A 247 11.26 23.19 11.06
CA GLY A 247 10.15 22.35 10.62
C GLY A 247 9.13 23.15 9.77
N THR A 248 8.81 24.38 10.19
CA THR A 248 7.93 25.27 9.42
C THR A 248 8.55 25.65 8.06
N ALA A 249 9.86 25.93 8.02
CA ALA A 249 10.57 26.24 6.77
C ALA A 249 10.56 25.02 5.82
N LYS A 250 10.80 23.81 6.34
CA LYS A 250 10.74 22.57 5.55
C LYS A 250 9.34 22.29 5.00
N LEU A 251 8.26 22.52 5.77
CA LEU A 251 6.89 22.40 5.26
C LEU A 251 6.60 23.38 4.11
N ARG A 252 7.07 24.62 4.23
CA ARG A 252 6.94 25.61 3.16
C ARG A 252 7.69 25.17 1.89
N GLU A 253 8.93 24.72 2.03
CA GLU A 253 9.74 24.23 0.92
C GLU A 253 9.08 23.03 0.26
N LEU A 254 8.58 22.09 1.05
CA LEU A 254 7.88 20.89 0.59
C LEU A 254 6.64 21.28 -0.25
N LEU A 255 5.77 22.15 0.25
CA LEU A 255 4.58 22.60 -0.50
C LEU A 255 4.95 23.31 -1.81
N ALA A 256 5.98 24.14 -1.80
CA ALA A 256 6.45 24.78 -3.02
C ALA A 256 6.93 23.76 -4.07
N MET A 257 7.63 22.71 -3.64
CA MET A 257 8.06 21.63 -4.52
C MET A 257 6.87 20.84 -5.06
N LEU A 258 5.90 20.47 -4.23
CA LEU A 258 4.70 19.75 -4.65
C LEU A 258 3.89 20.54 -5.70
N ARG A 259 3.74 21.85 -5.51
CA ARG A 259 3.12 22.75 -6.49
C ARG A 259 3.90 22.79 -7.80
N ASN A 260 5.23 22.87 -7.74
CA ASN A 260 6.09 22.83 -8.93
C ASN A 260 6.03 21.49 -9.67
N MET A 261 5.81 20.39 -8.95
CA MET A 261 5.56 19.06 -9.53
C MET A 261 4.15 18.94 -10.16
N GLY A 262 3.28 19.93 -9.96
CA GLY A 262 1.92 19.95 -10.50
C GLY A 262 0.91 19.14 -9.71
N LEU A 263 1.18 18.82 -8.44
CA LEU A 263 0.20 18.15 -7.60
C LEU A 263 -1.00 19.08 -7.36
N PRO A 264 -2.23 18.59 -7.55
CA PRO A 264 -3.42 19.38 -7.29
C PRO A 264 -3.52 19.79 -5.82
N GLU A 265 -3.76 21.06 -5.53
CA GLU A 265 -3.85 21.60 -4.16
C GLU A 265 -4.90 20.83 -3.33
N ARG A 266 -6.01 20.39 -3.94
CA ARG A 266 -7.06 19.62 -3.28
C ARG A 266 -6.59 18.26 -2.75
N ARG A 267 -5.44 17.74 -3.24
CA ARG A 267 -4.86 16.46 -2.82
C ARG A 267 -3.95 16.55 -1.61
N ILE A 268 -3.60 17.78 -1.20
CA ILE A 268 -2.58 18.03 -0.17
C ILE A 268 -3.21 18.87 0.95
N GLN A 269 -3.07 18.42 2.18
CA GLN A 269 -3.52 19.15 3.35
C GLN A 269 -2.45 19.13 4.44
N LEU A 270 -2.00 20.31 4.89
CA LEU A 270 -1.26 20.39 6.14
C LEU A 270 -2.20 20.07 7.29
N ASP A 271 -1.80 19.14 8.16
CA ASP A 271 -2.61 18.71 9.29
C ASP A 271 -1.75 18.51 10.54
N LEU A 272 -1.82 19.47 11.46
CA LEU A 272 -1.02 19.47 12.67
C LEU A 272 -1.43 18.39 13.68
N ARG A 273 -2.55 17.69 13.47
CA ARG A 273 -3.01 16.59 14.29
C ARG A 273 -2.30 15.27 13.99
N ILE A 274 -1.63 15.17 12.82
CA ILE A 274 -0.87 13.97 12.48
C ILE A 274 0.37 13.91 13.36
N ALA A 275 0.21 13.24 14.47
CA ALA A 275 1.26 12.90 15.40
C ALA A 275 1.70 11.44 15.24
N ARG A 276 0.92 10.65 14.47
CA ARG A 276 1.12 9.22 14.24
C ARG A 276 2.42 8.92 13.53
N GLY A 277 2.75 7.69 13.68
CA GLY A 277 3.83 7.01 13.03
C GLY A 277 4.59 6.22 14.05
N LEU A 278 5.51 5.40 13.56
CA LEU A 278 6.43 4.68 14.41
C LEU A 278 7.30 5.72 15.15
N ASP A 279 7.66 5.44 16.39
CA ASP A 279 8.42 6.34 17.27
C ASP A 279 9.78 6.79 16.69
N TYR A 280 10.14 6.29 15.51
CA TYR A 280 11.38 6.62 14.83
C TYR A 280 11.31 7.79 13.84
N TYR A 281 10.13 8.38 13.57
CA TYR A 281 10.05 9.53 12.66
C TYR A 281 10.64 10.80 13.27
N THR A 282 11.49 11.47 12.48
CA THR A 282 12.27 12.64 12.91
C THR A 282 11.94 13.92 12.16
N GLY A 283 11.24 13.81 11.02
CA GLY A 283 10.94 14.92 10.13
C GLY A 283 9.51 14.91 9.62
N VAL A 284 9.34 15.05 8.30
CA VAL A 284 8.03 15.01 7.65
C VAL A 284 7.31 13.69 7.93
N VAL A 285 5.99 13.77 8.06
CA VAL A 285 5.09 12.61 8.19
C VAL A 285 3.93 12.76 7.23
N TYR A 286 3.46 11.63 6.70
CA TYR A 286 2.37 11.55 5.73
C TYR A 286 1.31 10.58 6.20
N GLU A 287 0.05 10.93 5.92
CA GLU A 287 -1.09 10.04 6.08
C GLU A 287 -2.08 10.29 4.94
N THR A 288 -2.53 9.24 4.26
CA THR A 288 -3.51 9.35 3.17
C THR A 288 -4.81 8.70 3.58
N THR A 289 -5.90 9.44 3.37
CA THR A 289 -7.28 8.99 3.61
C THR A 289 -8.09 9.05 2.32
N LEU A 290 -9.13 8.21 2.22
CA LEU A 290 -10.11 8.26 1.14
C LEU A 290 -11.29 9.12 1.60
N ASP A 291 -11.54 10.23 0.92
CA ASP A 291 -12.54 11.22 1.35
C ASP A 291 -13.97 10.67 1.19
N ASP A 292 -14.20 9.85 0.16
CA ASP A 292 -15.48 9.18 -0.07
C ASP A 292 -15.72 7.96 0.84
N TYR A 293 -14.67 7.50 1.57
CA TYR A 293 -14.72 6.30 2.42
C TYR A 293 -13.96 6.53 3.75
N PRO A 294 -14.38 7.48 4.58
CA PRO A 294 -13.66 7.85 5.81
C PRO A 294 -13.53 6.69 6.82
N GLU A 295 -14.46 5.73 6.78
CA GLU A 295 -14.44 4.53 7.63
C GLU A 295 -13.28 3.57 7.32
N VAL A 296 -12.65 3.70 6.15
CA VAL A 296 -11.44 2.94 5.80
C VAL A 296 -10.26 3.38 6.67
N GLY A 297 -10.25 4.67 7.03
CA GLY A 297 -9.16 5.32 7.75
C GLY A 297 -7.91 5.44 6.89
N SER A 298 -6.74 5.55 7.53
CA SER A 298 -5.46 5.67 6.83
C SER A 298 -5.16 4.46 5.95
N VAL A 299 -4.84 4.71 4.69
CA VAL A 299 -4.54 3.68 3.65
C VAL A 299 -3.08 3.70 3.21
N CYS A 300 -2.40 4.82 3.41
CA CYS A 300 -0.96 4.98 3.20
C CYS A 300 -0.41 5.87 4.30
N SER A 301 0.73 5.52 4.85
CA SER A 301 1.42 6.33 5.85
C SER A 301 2.92 6.20 5.73
N GLY A 302 3.64 7.19 6.24
CA GLY A 302 5.09 7.18 6.22
C GLY A 302 5.70 8.45 6.79
N GLY A 303 7.00 8.61 6.59
CA GLY A 303 7.73 9.79 7.05
C GLY A 303 9.23 9.64 6.97
N ARG A 304 9.93 10.68 7.42
CA ARG A 304 11.38 10.74 7.52
C ARG A 304 11.85 10.12 8.82
N TYR A 305 12.86 9.27 8.73
CA TYR A 305 13.54 8.61 9.84
C TYR A 305 15.06 8.70 9.65
N ASP A 306 15.72 9.42 10.52
CA ASP A 306 17.16 9.70 10.35
C ASP A 306 18.05 8.68 11.09
N ASN A 307 17.52 7.99 12.10
CA ASN A 307 18.30 7.23 13.07
C ASN A 307 18.06 5.72 13.05
N LEU A 308 17.31 5.20 12.06
CA LEU A 308 16.92 3.79 12.05
C LEU A 308 18.12 2.85 11.83
N ALA A 309 19.07 3.26 10.98
CA ALA A 309 20.25 2.46 10.68
C ALA A 309 21.32 2.52 11.79
N GLU A 310 21.24 3.45 12.75
CA GLU A 310 22.22 3.61 13.84
C GLU A 310 22.36 2.36 14.73
N ASN A 311 21.33 1.52 14.77
CA ASN A 311 21.39 0.24 15.48
C ASN A 311 22.30 -0.80 14.79
N TYR A 312 22.67 -0.59 13.53
CA TYR A 312 23.40 -1.57 12.71
C TYR A 312 24.71 -1.02 12.12
N THR A 313 24.83 0.29 11.96
CA THR A 313 26.05 0.95 11.43
C THR A 313 26.31 2.27 12.14
N ARG A 314 27.58 2.72 12.08
CA ARG A 314 27.97 4.05 12.58
C ARG A 314 27.78 5.16 11.53
N THR A 315 27.53 4.79 10.30
CA THR A 315 27.28 5.75 9.21
C THR A 315 25.89 6.33 9.38
N ARG A 316 25.78 7.65 9.31
CA ARG A 316 24.49 8.33 9.31
C ARG A 316 23.81 8.11 7.97
N LEU A 317 22.72 7.38 7.97
CA LEU A 317 21.91 7.03 6.79
C LEU A 317 20.47 7.49 6.98
N PRO A 318 20.19 8.80 6.80
CA PRO A 318 18.84 9.31 6.89
C PRO A 318 17.96 8.66 5.84
N GLY A 319 16.71 8.35 6.22
CA GLY A 319 15.75 7.73 5.34
C GLY A 319 14.43 8.47 5.35
N VAL A 320 13.70 8.34 4.26
CA VAL A 320 12.32 8.75 4.15
C VAL A 320 11.58 7.72 3.31
N GLY A 321 10.35 7.35 3.70
CA GLY A 321 9.59 6.34 2.99
C GLY A 321 8.13 6.32 3.38
N VAL A 322 7.33 5.65 2.56
CA VAL A 322 5.91 5.43 2.80
C VAL A 322 5.52 3.99 2.53
N SER A 323 4.46 3.55 3.19
CA SER A 323 3.89 2.22 3.07
C SER A 323 2.41 2.29 2.74
N ILE A 324 1.99 1.61 1.67
CA ILE A 324 0.58 1.35 1.37
C ILE A 324 0.19 0.01 1.97
N GLY A 325 -0.78 0.02 2.89
CA GLY A 325 -1.34 -1.19 3.48
C GLY A 325 -2.32 -1.90 2.55
N LEU A 326 -1.81 -2.55 1.48
CA LEU A 326 -2.62 -3.09 0.38
C LEU A 326 -3.72 -4.06 0.84
N SER A 327 -3.42 -4.97 1.77
CA SER A 327 -4.44 -5.92 2.26
C SER A 327 -5.61 -5.23 2.97
N ARG A 328 -5.32 -4.19 3.77
CA ARG A 328 -6.35 -3.42 4.46
C ARG A 328 -7.17 -2.58 3.48
N LEU A 329 -6.51 -1.89 2.56
CA LEU A 329 -7.14 -1.11 1.51
C LEU A 329 -8.09 -1.98 0.69
N PHE A 330 -7.61 -3.12 0.17
CA PHE A 330 -8.40 -4.04 -0.62
C PHE A 330 -9.61 -4.59 0.14
N TYR A 331 -9.41 -5.04 1.38
CA TYR A 331 -10.48 -5.56 2.22
C TYR A 331 -11.59 -4.52 2.42
N LYS A 332 -11.23 -3.30 2.77
CA LYS A 332 -12.18 -2.23 3.06
C LYS A 332 -12.94 -1.77 1.81
N LEU A 333 -12.26 -1.60 0.69
CA LEU A 333 -12.90 -1.22 -0.57
C LEU A 333 -13.83 -2.32 -1.11
N ARG A 334 -13.49 -3.58 -0.87
CA ARG A 334 -14.35 -4.71 -1.18
C ARG A 334 -15.59 -4.74 -0.27
N GLU A 335 -15.43 -4.49 1.03
CA GLU A 335 -16.53 -4.37 2.00
C GLU A 335 -17.49 -3.21 1.60
N ALA A 336 -16.95 -2.10 1.12
CA ALA A 336 -17.72 -0.96 0.61
C ALA A 336 -18.33 -1.18 -0.79
N GLY A 337 -18.04 -2.32 -1.45
CA GLY A 337 -18.56 -2.62 -2.79
C GLY A 337 -17.89 -1.85 -3.94
N VAL A 338 -16.79 -1.14 -3.65
CA VAL A 338 -16.01 -0.35 -4.63
C VAL A 338 -15.20 -1.26 -5.54
N VAL A 339 -14.65 -2.34 -4.96
CA VAL A 339 -13.89 -3.35 -5.69
C VAL A 339 -14.68 -4.64 -5.75
N SER A 340 -14.96 -5.09 -6.96
CA SER A 340 -15.59 -6.39 -7.22
C SER A 340 -15.04 -7.00 -8.50
N SER A 341 -14.94 -8.32 -8.55
CA SER A 341 -14.55 -9.03 -9.75
C SER A 341 -15.63 -9.98 -10.21
N HIS A 342 -16.06 -9.83 -11.46
CA HIS A 342 -16.93 -10.78 -12.14
C HIS A 342 -16.14 -11.89 -12.85
N ARG A 343 -14.81 -11.72 -12.99
CA ARG A 343 -13.94 -12.66 -13.69
C ARG A 343 -13.27 -13.58 -12.68
N GLN A 344 -13.33 -14.89 -12.95
CA GLN A 344 -12.68 -15.92 -12.16
C GLN A 344 -11.41 -16.45 -12.82
N THR A 345 -10.99 -15.86 -13.94
CA THR A 345 -9.81 -16.23 -14.72
C THR A 345 -9.27 -15.03 -15.47
N LEU A 346 -7.97 -15.08 -15.79
CA LEU A 346 -7.32 -14.13 -16.68
C LEU A 346 -7.52 -14.45 -18.17
N ALA A 347 -8.14 -15.60 -18.48
CA ALA A 347 -8.36 -15.99 -19.86
C ALA A 347 -9.21 -14.98 -20.60
N ARG A 348 -8.71 -14.53 -21.77
CA ARG A 348 -9.42 -13.66 -22.71
C ARG A 348 -10.37 -14.46 -23.58
N CYS A 349 -10.02 -15.70 -23.89
CA CYS A 349 -10.89 -16.59 -24.63
C CYS A 349 -10.78 -18.05 -24.18
N MET A 350 -11.78 -18.84 -24.55
CA MET A 350 -11.77 -20.29 -24.45
C MET A 350 -11.91 -20.90 -25.83
N VAL A 351 -11.06 -21.86 -26.20
CA VAL A 351 -11.21 -22.68 -27.39
C VAL A 351 -11.97 -23.96 -27.03
N ALA A 352 -13.04 -24.26 -27.74
CA ALA A 352 -13.88 -25.41 -27.51
C ALA A 352 -14.20 -26.15 -28.84
N ALA A 353 -13.79 -27.40 -28.94
CA ALA A 353 -14.26 -28.27 -30.00
C ALA A 353 -15.72 -28.68 -29.74
N PHE A 354 -16.51 -28.88 -30.80
CA PHE A 354 -17.89 -29.42 -30.67
C PHE A 354 -17.84 -30.87 -30.18
N ASP A 355 -16.92 -31.66 -30.72
CA ASP A 355 -16.68 -33.06 -30.35
C ASP A 355 -15.18 -33.44 -30.40
N ASP A 356 -14.88 -34.70 -30.09
CA ASP A 356 -13.50 -35.20 -29.98
C ASP A 356 -12.76 -35.22 -31.33
N ALA A 357 -13.49 -35.28 -32.48
CA ALA A 357 -12.87 -35.32 -33.81
C ALA A 357 -12.15 -34.00 -34.14
N GLN A 358 -12.66 -32.85 -33.65
CA GLN A 358 -12.05 -31.55 -33.89
C GLN A 358 -11.11 -31.09 -32.75
N PHE A 359 -10.90 -31.92 -31.73
CA PHE A 359 -10.06 -31.56 -30.59
C PHE A 359 -8.61 -31.26 -30.98
N GLY A 360 -8.07 -31.98 -31.99
CA GLY A 360 -6.73 -31.71 -32.52
C GLY A 360 -6.55 -30.31 -33.10
N GLU A 361 -7.56 -29.81 -33.84
CA GLU A 361 -7.54 -28.44 -34.38
C GLU A 361 -7.72 -27.40 -33.25
N ALA A 362 -8.63 -27.66 -32.31
CA ALA A 362 -8.82 -26.79 -31.16
C ALA A 362 -7.52 -26.66 -30.32
N LEU A 363 -6.77 -27.74 -30.16
CA LEU A 363 -5.47 -27.75 -29.49
C LEU A 363 -4.45 -26.86 -30.20
N GLN A 364 -4.38 -26.96 -31.56
CA GLN A 364 -3.47 -26.14 -32.35
C GLN A 364 -3.82 -24.66 -32.23
N ILE A 365 -5.10 -24.30 -32.35
CA ILE A 365 -5.60 -22.93 -32.21
C ILE A 365 -5.25 -22.36 -30.84
N ALA A 366 -5.51 -23.11 -29.76
CA ALA A 366 -5.19 -22.66 -28.42
C ALA A 366 -3.68 -22.43 -28.22
N ALA A 367 -2.84 -23.31 -28.83
CA ALA A 367 -1.39 -23.17 -28.78
C ALA A 367 -0.90 -21.94 -29.56
N GLU A 368 -1.48 -21.64 -30.72
CA GLU A 368 -1.15 -20.44 -31.49
C GLU A 368 -1.54 -19.15 -30.79
N LEU A 369 -2.76 -19.07 -30.25
CA LEU A 369 -3.25 -17.92 -29.49
C LEU A 369 -2.33 -17.64 -28.27
N ARG A 370 -1.96 -18.69 -27.53
CA ARG A 370 -1.03 -18.55 -26.38
C ARG A 370 0.35 -18.06 -26.81
N ARG A 371 0.90 -18.57 -27.94
CA ARG A 371 2.19 -18.08 -28.47
C ARG A 371 2.12 -16.61 -28.91
N ALA A 372 0.95 -16.17 -29.31
CA ALA A 372 0.68 -14.77 -29.67
C ALA A 372 0.33 -13.88 -28.45
N GLY A 373 0.46 -14.38 -27.21
CA GLY A 373 0.19 -13.62 -25.99
C GLY A 373 -1.28 -13.53 -25.59
N VAL A 374 -2.19 -14.22 -26.29
CA VAL A 374 -3.60 -14.25 -25.91
C VAL A 374 -3.83 -15.30 -24.82
N ALA A 375 -4.23 -14.85 -23.63
CA ALA A 375 -4.55 -15.74 -22.51
C ALA A 375 -5.74 -16.63 -22.88
N THR A 376 -5.50 -17.92 -23.06
CA THR A 376 -6.45 -18.87 -23.68
C THR A 376 -6.61 -20.13 -22.85
N ILE A 377 -7.85 -20.49 -22.53
CA ILE A 377 -8.22 -21.81 -22.00
C ILE A 377 -8.56 -22.73 -23.19
N LEU A 378 -8.01 -23.93 -23.22
CA LEU A 378 -8.54 -25.01 -24.05
C LEU A 378 -9.51 -25.84 -23.18
N ASN A 379 -10.75 -25.97 -23.65
CA ASN A 379 -11.69 -26.87 -22.99
C ASN A 379 -11.33 -28.33 -23.33
N THR A 380 -10.94 -29.10 -22.33
CA THR A 380 -10.47 -30.50 -22.48
C THR A 380 -11.55 -31.54 -22.24
N GLU A 381 -12.73 -31.10 -21.77
CA GLU A 381 -13.79 -32.02 -21.37
C GLU A 381 -14.63 -32.47 -22.56
N SER A 382 -14.83 -33.78 -22.68
CA SER A 382 -15.76 -34.37 -23.66
C SER A 382 -17.20 -34.30 -23.14
N VAL A 383 -17.77 -33.08 -23.19
CA VAL A 383 -19.13 -32.77 -22.73
C VAL A 383 -19.85 -31.94 -23.79
N PRO A 384 -21.22 -31.95 -23.83
CA PRO A 384 -22.00 -31.14 -24.75
C PRO A 384 -21.64 -29.65 -24.74
N LEU A 385 -21.67 -28.99 -25.89
CA LEU A 385 -21.32 -27.57 -26.05
C LEU A 385 -21.99 -26.65 -25.01
N LYS A 386 -23.27 -26.90 -24.69
CA LYS A 386 -23.98 -26.13 -23.65
C LYS A 386 -23.26 -26.13 -22.29
N LYS A 387 -22.65 -27.26 -21.92
CA LYS A 387 -21.85 -27.32 -20.65
C LYS A 387 -20.54 -26.57 -20.77
N LYS A 388 -19.88 -26.62 -21.95
CA LYS A 388 -18.66 -25.84 -22.24
C LYS A 388 -18.93 -24.35 -22.17
N LEU A 389 -20.00 -23.87 -22.79
CA LEU A 389 -20.41 -22.45 -22.73
C LEU A 389 -20.76 -22.01 -21.31
N ARG A 390 -21.50 -22.85 -20.55
CA ARG A 390 -21.78 -22.53 -19.14
C ARG A 390 -20.50 -22.45 -18.29
N TYR A 391 -19.51 -23.26 -18.59
CA TYR A 391 -18.20 -23.18 -17.91
C TYR A 391 -17.50 -21.86 -18.22
N ALA A 392 -17.47 -21.42 -19.49
CA ALA A 392 -16.92 -20.12 -19.88
C ALA A 392 -17.65 -18.95 -19.19
N ASP A 393 -18.98 -18.99 -19.19
CA ASP A 393 -19.83 -17.98 -18.56
C ASP A 393 -19.54 -17.88 -17.04
N ARG A 394 -19.49 -18.99 -16.32
CA ARG A 394 -19.18 -19.02 -14.87
C ARG A 394 -17.78 -18.50 -14.54
N LEU A 395 -16.83 -18.62 -15.46
CA LEU A 395 -15.49 -18.07 -15.30
C LEU A 395 -15.40 -16.59 -15.72
N GLY A 396 -16.44 -16.04 -16.32
CA GLY A 396 -16.45 -14.69 -16.87
C GLY A 396 -15.52 -14.55 -18.09
N ILE A 397 -15.38 -15.61 -18.91
CA ILE A 397 -14.58 -15.58 -20.13
C ILE A 397 -15.38 -14.84 -21.20
N PRO A 398 -14.90 -13.73 -21.77
CA PRO A 398 -15.68 -12.92 -22.70
C PRO A 398 -15.90 -13.56 -24.08
N LEU A 399 -14.95 -14.38 -24.55
CA LEU A 399 -14.98 -14.93 -25.89
C LEU A 399 -14.82 -16.45 -25.89
N VAL A 400 -15.62 -17.14 -26.71
CA VAL A 400 -15.46 -18.59 -26.93
C VAL A 400 -15.25 -18.86 -28.42
N VAL A 401 -14.11 -19.46 -28.75
CA VAL A 401 -13.75 -19.93 -30.09
C VAL A 401 -14.29 -21.34 -30.27
N LEU A 402 -15.24 -21.50 -31.13
CA LEU A 402 -15.95 -22.75 -31.42
C LEU A 402 -15.33 -23.41 -32.65
N ILE A 403 -15.02 -24.69 -32.58
CA ILE A 403 -14.43 -25.47 -33.65
C ILE A 403 -15.25 -26.75 -33.86
N GLY A 404 -15.94 -26.79 -34.98
CA GLY A 404 -16.70 -27.95 -35.47
C GLY A 404 -16.20 -28.41 -36.83
N GLU A 405 -16.92 -29.35 -37.43
CA GLU A 405 -16.56 -29.91 -38.74
C GLU A 405 -16.60 -28.84 -39.82
N GLU A 406 -17.57 -27.93 -39.80
CA GLU A 406 -17.72 -26.85 -40.77
C GLU A 406 -16.58 -25.85 -40.67
N GLU A 407 -16.17 -25.49 -39.46
CA GLU A 407 -15.06 -24.58 -39.17
C GLU A 407 -13.72 -25.16 -39.70
N VAL A 408 -13.48 -26.44 -39.46
CA VAL A 408 -12.24 -27.12 -39.93
C VAL A 408 -12.25 -27.18 -41.47
N ARG A 409 -13.36 -27.64 -42.10
CA ARG A 409 -13.49 -27.77 -43.55
C ARG A 409 -13.39 -26.41 -44.24
N GLY A 410 -14.06 -25.39 -43.67
CA GLY A 410 -14.13 -24.03 -44.23
C GLY A 410 -12.92 -23.15 -43.87
N ARG A 411 -11.98 -23.64 -43.05
CA ARG A 411 -10.81 -22.88 -42.55
C ARG A 411 -11.18 -21.55 -41.91
N PHE A 412 -12.17 -21.58 -41.02
CA PHE A 412 -12.59 -20.45 -40.21
C PHE A 412 -12.82 -20.89 -38.76
N ALA A 413 -13.05 -19.96 -37.87
CA ALA A 413 -13.51 -20.20 -36.51
C ALA A 413 -14.78 -19.38 -36.24
N THR A 414 -15.70 -19.93 -35.50
CA THR A 414 -16.83 -19.18 -34.96
C THR A 414 -16.48 -18.67 -33.58
N VAL A 415 -16.40 -17.34 -33.45
CA VAL A 415 -16.12 -16.69 -32.15
C VAL A 415 -17.45 -16.17 -31.58
N LYS A 416 -17.81 -16.74 -30.43
CA LYS A 416 -18.98 -16.31 -29.68
C LYS A 416 -18.57 -15.28 -28.63
N ASP A 417 -19.21 -14.10 -28.70
CA ASP A 417 -19.16 -13.12 -27.61
C ASP A 417 -20.13 -13.56 -26.51
N MET A 418 -19.61 -13.77 -25.30
CA MET A 418 -20.40 -14.26 -24.16
C MET A 418 -21.20 -13.14 -23.50
N ILE A 419 -20.88 -11.87 -23.76
CA ILE A 419 -21.57 -10.71 -23.20
C ILE A 419 -22.77 -10.35 -24.06
N THR A 420 -22.56 -10.21 -25.38
CA THR A 420 -23.63 -9.84 -26.33
C THR A 420 -24.45 -11.06 -26.84
N GLY A 421 -23.85 -12.25 -26.75
CA GLY A 421 -24.42 -13.48 -27.31
C GLY A 421 -24.20 -13.64 -28.81
N GLU A 422 -23.59 -12.67 -29.49
CA GLU A 422 -23.36 -12.68 -30.94
C GLU A 422 -22.27 -13.68 -31.34
N ASN A 423 -22.36 -14.19 -32.56
CA ASN A 423 -21.35 -15.03 -33.17
C ASN A 423 -20.72 -14.30 -34.37
N LYS A 424 -19.40 -14.33 -34.44
CA LYS A 424 -18.59 -13.78 -35.52
C LYS A 424 -17.81 -14.91 -36.21
N THR A 425 -17.94 -15.06 -37.52
CA THR A 425 -17.11 -15.97 -38.30
C THR A 425 -15.81 -15.27 -38.68
N ILE A 426 -14.65 -15.85 -38.30
CA ILE A 426 -13.36 -15.28 -38.53
C ILE A 426 -12.51 -16.27 -39.32
N PRO A 427 -11.91 -15.87 -40.48
CA PRO A 427 -10.97 -16.71 -41.21
C PRO A 427 -9.84 -17.20 -40.29
N ARG A 428 -9.45 -18.47 -40.39
CA ARG A 428 -8.46 -19.11 -39.52
C ARG A 428 -7.14 -18.34 -39.45
N GLN A 429 -6.70 -17.75 -40.55
CA GLN A 429 -5.47 -16.96 -40.66
C GLN A 429 -5.55 -15.61 -39.89
N GLN A 430 -6.75 -15.05 -39.70
CA GLN A 430 -6.96 -13.76 -39.06
C GLN A 430 -7.32 -13.90 -37.57
N LEU A 431 -7.56 -15.12 -37.09
CA LEU A 431 -8.07 -15.37 -35.74
C LEU A 431 -7.15 -14.81 -34.65
N VAL A 432 -5.86 -14.96 -34.81
CA VAL A 432 -4.86 -14.46 -33.83
C VAL A 432 -4.90 -12.94 -33.76
N GLU A 433 -4.88 -12.25 -34.91
CA GLU A 433 -4.91 -10.79 -34.98
C GLU A 433 -6.20 -10.21 -34.37
N GLU A 434 -7.34 -10.82 -34.70
CA GLU A 434 -8.64 -10.40 -34.17
C GLU A 434 -8.76 -10.57 -32.65
N LEU A 435 -8.16 -11.62 -32.09
CA LEU A 435 -8.21 -11.88 -30.65
C LEU A 435 -7.10 -11.17 -29.85
N GLN A 436 -6.12 -10.58 -30.51
CA GLN A 436 -5.12 -9.72 -29.88
C GLN A 436 -5.64 -8.29 -29.61
N ARG A 437 -6.58 -7.81 -30.44
CA ARG A 437 -7.26 -6.52 -30.28
C ARG A 437 -8.18 -6.52 -29.07
#